data_e90d6e8bf5bbe5ae6895447ed307feca
#
_entry.id   e90d6e8bf5bbe5ae6895447ed307feca
#
_cell.length_a   1.000
_cell.length_b   1.000
_cell.length_c   1.000
_cell.angle_alpha   90.00
_cell.angle_beta   90.00
_cell.angle_gamma   90.00
#
_symmetry.space_group_name_H-M   'P 1'
#
loop_
_entity.id
_entity.type
_entity.pdbx_description
1 polymer ?
#
loop_
_entity_poly.entity_id
_entity_poly.type
_entity_poly.pdbx_seq_one_letter_code
_entity_poly.pdbx_strand_id
1 'polypeptide(L)'
;MLRRLKVENYALIDRLELELDDRLNIITGETGAGKSILLGALGLLLGNKNDNATLKDDKRNCLIEGVFDLGTRDLQAFFDRNDLDYSRETTLTRQITPAGKSRSFINDTPVPLALLRELGSQLIDIHSQHQNLILGSEAFRTQAVDTVAENHDLRMQYTTLYERLCHLRRELARLREEAEAGRKDEEWLRYQVEELAAAHLKEGEQTELEQELEVLSNADRISETLTALRNALDDEQIGVLVQLKASETACRHLEAGYPFAAEAAGRLRSVLEELKDLGASAAAQSERLDADPERLQKIGDRLNTIYSLCQKHRAADLGELLAKQTDYEARLQAITHGDEAIAAVATELTATEEKAEELARNIHATREKAAPTFNDAIQTTLARLGMPEARFVVQLTPAPALTPTGDDEIDFLFTANGNFAPQKVERIASGGEISRVMLALKALLAHRMELPTIIFDEIVTGVSGCIADAMGEIIADLSQTMQVVDITHLPQVASKGDTHFVVYKDAEGSHIRRLDPEERITEIAKMLSGSQITEAALAQARILLKP
;
A
#
# COMPACT_ATOMS: atom_id res chain seq x y z
N MET A 1 17.37 -22.19 10.50
CA MET A 1 18.61 -22.21 11.29
C MET A 1 19.77 -21.72 10.44
N LEU A 2 20.71 -20.96 10.99
CA LEU A 2 21.89 -20.48 10.27
C LEU A 2 22.91 -21.64 10.16
N ARG A 3 23.13 -22.17 8.95
CA ARG A 3 24.06 -23.27 8.71
C ARG A 3 25.48 -22.79 8.53
N ARG A 4 25.65 -21.75 7.74
CA ARG A 4 26.97 -21.22 7.38
C ARG A 4 26.94 -19.70 7.34
N LEU A 5 27.98 -19.09 7.88
CA LEU A 5 28.26 -17.67 7.78
C LEU A 5 29.62 -17.46 7.14
N LYS A 6 29.66 -16.70 6.05
CA LYS A 6 30.86 -16.31 5.35
C LYS A 6 31.00 -14.79 5.38
N VAL A 7 32.18 -14.31 5.78
CA VAL A 7 32.49 -12.88 5.85
C VAL A 7 33.82 -12.64 5.14
N GLU A 8 33.85 -11.74 4.20
CA GLU A 8 35.05 -11.34 3.47
C GLU A 8 35.23 -9.81 3.51
N ASN A 9 36.45 -9.37 3.77
CA ASN A 9 36.88 -7.97 3.75
C ASN A 9 36.04 -7.04 4.62
N TYR A 10 35.81 -7.43 5.89
CA TYR A 10 35.02 -6.65 6.85
C TYR A 10 35.81 -6.35 8.12
N ALA A 11 36.02 -5.09 8.44
CA ALA A 11 36.76 -4.59 9.62
C ALA A 11 38.15 -5.26 9.75
N LEU A 12 38.38 -6.12 10.73
CA LEU A 12 39.63 -6.87 10.92
C LEU A 12 39.62 -8.25 10.26
N ILE A 13 38.52 -8.67 9.69
CA ILE A 13 38.34 -9.98 9.05
C ILE A 13 38.71 -9.87 7.56
N ASP A 14 39.71 -10.65 7.12
CA ASP A 14 39.98 -10.81 5.69
C ASP A 14 39.05 -11.83 5.06
N ARG A 15 39.04 -13.03 5.64
CA ARG A 15 38.10 -14.10 5.27
C ARG A 15 37.79 -14.94 6.50
N LEU A 16 36.53 -15.18 6.73
CA LEU A 16 36.01 -16.03 7.80
C LEU A 16 34.90 -16.90 7.22
N GLU A 17 34.91 -18.17 7.56
CA GLU A 17 33.84 -19.11 7.27
C GLU A 17 33.55 -19.91 8.52
N LEU A 18 32.28 -19.92 8.93
CA LEU A 18 31.80 -20.52 10.16
C LEU A 18 30.62 -21.44 9.86
N GLU A 19 30.78 -22.73 10.15
CA GLU A 19 29.71 -23.72 10.10
C GLU A 19 29.15 -23.93 11.49
N LEU A 20 27.85 -23.71 11.69
CA LEU A 20 27.18 -23.79 12.98
C LEU A 20 26.36 -25.07 13.09
N ASP A 21 26.34 -25.64 14.31
CA ASP A 21 25.47 -26.75 14.68
C ASP A 21 24.04 -26.28 15.01
N ASP A 22 23.09 -27.22 15.00
CA ASP A 22 21.66 -26.96 15.19
C ASP A 22 21.28 -26.57 16.63
N ARG A 23 22.17 -26.80 17.60
CA ARG A 23 21.93 -26.58 19.02
C ARG A 23 22.73 -25.41 19.55
N LEU A 24 23.38 -25.56 20.72
CA LEU A 24 24.11 -24.51 21.39
C LEU A 24 25.54 -24.37 20.85
N ASN A 25 25.78 -23.30 20.13
CA ASN A 25 27.08 -22.88 19.63
C ASN A 25 27.67 -21.81 20.55
N ILE A 26 28.81 -22.08 21.14
CA ILE A 26 29.53 -21.11 21.97
C ILE A 26 30.66 -20.47 21.19
N ILE A 27 30.79 -19.16 21.34
CA ILE A 27 31.90 -18.39 20.76
C ILE A 27 32.62 -17.68 21.91
N THR A 28 33.89 -18.07 22.14
CA THR A 28 34.78 -17.40 23.11
C THR A 28 35.91 -16.66 22.42
N GLY A 29 36.72 -15.94 23.16
CA GLY A 29 37.91 -15.25 22.66
C GLY A 29 38.17 -13.95 23.43
N GLU A 30 39.35 -13.36 23.21
CA GLU A 30 39.76 -12.14 23.89
C GLU A 30 38.90 -10.93 23.48
N THR A 31 38.67 -10.00 24.41
CA THR A 31 37.99 -8.73 24.14
C THR A 31 38.76 -7.95 23.09
N GLY A 32 38.05 -7.54 22.01
CA GLY A 32 38.68 -6.86 20.86
C GLY A 32 39.20 -7.79 19.75
N ALA A 33 39.17 -9.12 19.92
CA ALA A 33 39.64 -10.07 18.90
C ALA A 33 38.68 -10.29 17.72
N GLY A 34 37.47 -9.70 17.74
CA GLY A 34 36.54 -9.82 16.59
C GLY A 34 35.14 -10.28 16.92
N LYS A 35 34.76 -10.56 18.20
CA LYS A 35 33.40 -10.94 18.59
C LYS A 35 32.36 -9.90 18.17
N SER A 36 32.60 -8.64 18.49
CA SER A 36 31.70 -7.54 18.07
C SER A 36 31.69 -7.31 16.54
N ILE A 37 32.77 -7.68 15.86
CA ILE A 37 32.86 -7.61 14.39
C ILE A 37 31.98 -8.66 13.74
N LEU A 38 31.93 -9.88 14.32
CA LEU A 38 31.03 -10.94 13.87
C LEU A 38 29.55 -10.52 13.99
N LEU A 39 29.19 -9.91 15.12
CA LEU A 39 27.84 -9.37 15.33
C LEU A 39 27.51 -8.22 14.38
N GLY A 40 28.48 -7.34 14.12
CA GLY A 40 28.34 -6.30 13.12
C GLY A 40 28.08 -6.86 11.71
N ALA A 41 28.81 -7.92 11.33
CA ALA A 41 28.58 -8.61 10.06
C ALA A 41 27.17 -9.24 9.98
N LEU A 42 26.75 -9.94 11.04
CA LEU A 42 25.39 -10.50 11.14
C LEU A 42 24.32 -9.40 11.10
N GLY A 43 24.52 -8.29 11.81
CA GLY A 43 23.60 -7.15 11.74
C GLY A 43 23.45 -6.57 10.33
N LEU A 44 24.57 -6.46 9.59
CA LEU A 44 24.54 -6.03 8.18
C LEU A 44 23.79 -7.05 7.30
N LEU A 45 24.00 -8.33 7.51
CA LEU A 45 23.29 -9.41 6.80
C LEU A 45 21.78 -9.34 7.04
N LEU A 46 21.36 -9.00 8.27
CA LEU A 46 19.96 -8.85 8.66
C LEU A 46 19.36 -7.48 8.31
N GLY A 47 20.04 -6.68 7.50
CA GLY A 47 19.50 -5.44 6.95
C GLY A 47 19.72 -4.19 7.82
N ASN A 48 20.65 -4.21 8.77
CA ASN A 48 21.05 -2.98 9.45
C ASN A 48 21.69 -1.98 8.46
N LYS A 49 21.52 -0.70 8.74
CA LYS A 49 22.14 0.35 7.91
C LYS A 49 23.66 0.26 8.01
N ASN A 50 24.29 0.55 6.87
CA ASN A 50 25.74 0.60 6.76
C ASN A 50 26.22 2.02 7.12
N ASP A 51 26.11 2.42 8.38
CA ASP A 51 26.46 3.79 8.76
C ASP A 51 27.98 4.00 8.81
N ASN A 52 28.83 2.94 8.95
CA ASN A 52 30.29 3.01 8.94
C ASN A 52 30.93 1.62 8.73
N ALA A 53 30.52 0.86 7.70
CA ALA A 53 31.21 -0.41 7.44
C ALA A 53 32.65 -0.15 7.06
N THR A 54 33.53 -0.43 7.98
CA THR A 54 34.97 -0.34 7.76
C THR A 54 35.39 -1.53 6.91
N LEU A 55 35.85 -1.27 5.69
CA LEU A 55 36.51 -2.28 4.87
C LEU A 55 37.92 -2.53 5.41
N LYS A 56 38.39 -3.78 5.41
CA LYS A 56 39.79 -4.09 5.73
C LYS A 56 40.73 -3.60 4.62
N ASP A 57 40.32 -3.80 3.37
CA ASP A 57 40.99 -3.34 2.17
C ASP A 57 40.03 -2.47 1.34
N ASP A 58 40.36 -1.20 1.19
CA ASP A 58 39.57 -0.19 0.47
C ASP A 58 39.47 -0.44 -1.05
N LYS A 59 40.16 -1.44 -1.58
CA LYS A 59 40.12 -1.80 -3.00
C LYS A 59 39.22 -3.00 -3.29
N ARG A 60 38.78 -3.71 -2.28
CA ARG A 60 37.97 -4.93 -2.39
C ARG A 60 36.56 -4.70 -1.85
N ASN A 61 35.60 -5.40 -2.43
CA ASN A 61 34.24 -5.43 -1.88
C ASN A 61 34.22 -6.20 -0.56
N CYS A 62 33.38 -5.75 0.38
CA CYS A 62 32.96 -6.58 1.50
C CYS A 62 31.83 -7.48 1.04
N LEU A 63 31.89 -8.75 1.41
CA LEU A 63 30.85 -9.74 1.18
C LEU A 63 30.50 -10.44 2.50
N ILE A 64 29.22 -10.42 2.83
CA ILE A 64 28.67 -11.16 3.97
C ILE A 64 27.56 -12.05 3.43
N GLU A 65 27.68 -13.35 3.66
CA GLU A 65 26.77 -14.36 3.18
C GLU A 65 26.36 -15.28 4.32
N GLY A 66 25.07 -15.54 4.46
CA GLY A 66 24.52 -16.49 5.41
C GLY A 66 23.62 -17.48 4.70
N VAL A 67 23.86 -18.76 4.96
CA VAL A 67 23.04 -19.87 4.44
C VAL A 67 22.14 -20.37 5.56
N PHE A 68 20.84 -20.37 5.30
CA PHE A 68 19.78 -20.70 6.25
C PHE A 68 19.01 -21.93 5.82
N ASP A 69 18.89 -22.92 6.69
CA ASP A 69 17.90 -23.99 6.54
C ASP A 69 16.57 -23.53 7.14
N LEU A 70 15.54 -23.37 6.30
CA LEU A 70 14.22 -22.94 6.71
C LEU A 70 13.43 -24.01 7.46
N GLY A 71 13.88 -25.29 7.40
CA GLY A 71 13.25 -26.41 8.09
C GLY A 71 11.85 -26.70 7.57
N THR A 72 10.88 -26.79 8.50
CA THR A 72 9.45 -27.03 8.22
C THR A 72 8.62 -25.77 8.11
N ARG A 73 9.25 -24.60 8.14
CA ARG A 73 8.54 -23.31 8.08
C ARG A 73 7.95 -23.07 6.71
N ASP A 74 6.70 -22.69 6.71
CA ASP A 74 6.02 -22.27 5.49
C ASP A 74 6.25 -20.75 5.26
N LEU A 75 7.37 -20.43 4.60
CA LEU A 75 7.64 -19.08 4.10
C LEU A 75 7.28 -18.93 2.62
N GLN A 76 6.62 -19.93 2.02
CA GLN A 76 6.23 -19.91 0.61
C GLN A 76 5.47 -18.64 0.26
N ALA A 77 4.47 -18.27 1.08
CA ALA A 77 3.68 -17.06 0.87
C ALA A 77 4.51 -15.75 0.89
N PHE A 78 5.62 -15.70 1.66
CA PHE A 78 6.53 -14.56 1.62
C PHE A 78 7.29 -14.50 0.29
N PHE A 79 7.81 -15.63 -0.18
CA PHE A 79 8.55 -15.70 -1.43
C PHE A 79 7.65 -15.40 -2.63
N ASP A 80 6.45 -15.99 -2.70
CA ASP A 80 5.48 -15.78 -3.77
C ASP A 80 5.02 -14.32 -3.86
N ARG A 81 4.72 -13.70 -2.73
CA ARG A 81 4.30 -12.28 -2.67
C ARG A 81 5.37 -11.31 -3.17
N ASN A 82 6.64 -11.68 -3.05
CA ASN A 82 7.78 -10.84 -3.41
C ASN A 82 8.47 -11.27 -4.70
N ASP A 83 7.87 -12.20 -5.46
CA ASP A 83 8.40 -12.71 -6.74
C ASP A 83 9.82 -13.27 -6.61
N LEU A 84 10.04 -14.08 -5.55
CA LEU A 84 11.30 -14.73 -5.23
C LEU A 84 11.18 -16.25 -5.32
N ASP A 85 12.26 -16.91 -5.76
CA ASP A 85 12.33 -18.36 -5.76
C ASP A 85 12.48 -18.92 -4.33
N TYR A 86 11.51 -19.75 -3.92
CA TYR A 86 11.59 -20.44 -2.63
C TYR A 86 12.59 -21.59 -2.68
N SER A 87 13.48 -21.62 -1.68
CA SER A 87 14.36 -22.76 -1.45
C SER A 87 14.43 -23.04 0.05
N ARG A 88 14.36 -24.33 0.43
CA ARG A 88 14.55 -24.75 1.81
C ARG A 88 15.90 -24.28 2.37
N GLU A 89 16.96 -24.33 1.55
CA GLU A 89 18.23 -23.73 1.85
C GLU A 89 18.26 -22.35 1.18
N THR A 90 18.08 -21.31 1.97
CA THR A 90 17.98 -19.92 1.51
C THR A 90 19.25 -19.17 1.87
N THR A 91 19.81 -18.48 0.91
CA THR A 91 21.02 -17.65 1.07
C THR A 91 20.66 -16.17 1.14
N LEU A 92 21.10 -15.50 2.20
CA LEU A 92 21.09 -14.04 2.30
C LEU A 92 22.48 -13.51 2.03
N THR A 93 22.61 -12.50 1.18
CA THR A 93 23.91 -11.91 0.85
C THR A 93 23.86 -10.38 0.94
N ARG A 94 24.89 -9.84 1.57
CA ARG A 94 25.13 -8.39 1.63
C ARG A 94 26.48 -8.07 1.02
N GLN A 95 26.48 -7.21 0.01
CA GLN A 95 27.70 -6.73 -0.65
C GLN A 95 27.85 -5.22 -0.46
N ILE A 96 29.03 -4.77 -0.03
CA ILE A 96 29.37 -3.36 0.15
C ILE A 96 30.60 -3.05 -0.70
N THR A 97 30.49 -2.06 -1.58
CA THR A 97 31.59 -1.65 -2.45
C THR A 97 32.51 -0.64 -1.76
N PRO A 98 33.75 -0.45 -2.22
CA PRO A 98 34.65 0.60 -1.73
C PRO A 98 34.06 2.02 -1.79
N ALA A 99 33.15 2.26 -2.73
CA ALA A 99 32.43 3.54 -2.85
C ALA A 99 31.25 3.68 -1.85
N GLY A 100 31.10 2.76 -0.89
CA GLY A 100 30.02 2.78 0.11
C GLY A 100 28.65 2.34 -0.40
N LYS A 101 28.52 1.95 -1.69
CA LYS A 101 27.26 1.43 -2.22
C LYS A 101 27.02 0.02 -1.70
N SER A 102 25.80 -0.25 -1.26
CA SER A 102 25.38 -1.53 -0.70
C SER A 102 24.32 -2.20 -1.58
N ARG A 103 24.44 -3.52 -1.75
CA ARG A 103 23.48 -4.37 -2.45
C ARG A 103 23.10 -5.55 -1.57
N SER A 104 21.87 -5.98 -1.66
CA SER A 104 21.32 -7.11 -0.91
C SER A 104 20.75 -8.14 -1.88
N PHE A 105 20.87 -9.41 -1.54
CA PHE A 105 20.38 -10.50 -2.36
C PHE A 105 19.72 -11.57 -1.48
N ILE A 106 18.68 -12.22 -2.01
CA ILE A 106 18.05 -13.43 -1.48
C ILE A 106 18.09 -14.47 -2.60
N ASN A 107 18.73 -15.61 -2.37
CA ASN A 107 18.94 -16.67 -3.38
C ASN A 107 19.46 -16.08 -4.73
N ASP A 108 20.53 -15.27 -4.65
CA ASP A 108 21.14 -14.55 -5.80
C ASP A 108 20.25 -13.48 -6.47
N THR A 109 18.99 -13.35 -6.09
CA THR A 109 18.09 -12.31 -6.61
C THR A 109 18.33 -10.99 -5.88
N PRO A 110 18.63 -9.88 -6.59
CA PRO A 110 18.79 -8.57 -5.97
C PRO A 110 17.48 -8.08 -5.33
N VAL A 111 17.54 -7.66 -4.07
CA VAL A 111 16.35 -7.22 -3.33
C VAL A 111 16.57 -5.86 -2.63
N PRO A 112 15.50 -5.08 -2.37
CA PRO A 112 15.57 -3.92 -1.49
C PRO A 112 15.99 -4.31 -0.07
N LEU A 113 16.70 -3.40 0.62
CA LEU A 113 17.14 -3.62 2.01
C LEU A 113 15.98 -3.91 2.97
N ALA A 114 14.82 -3.30 2.74
CA ALA A 114 13.62 -3.52 3.55
C ALA A 114 13.17 -4.98 3.50
N LEU A 115 13.20 -5.60 2.32
CA LEU A 115 12.80 -6.99 2.13
C LEU A 115 13.80 -7.96 2.75
N LEU A 116 15.13 -7.68 2.62
CA LEU A 116 16.16 -8.46 3.33
C LEU A 116 15.95 -8.40 4.84
N ARG A 117 15.60 -7.23 5.39
CA ARG A 117 15.31 -7.06 6.82
C ARG A 117 14.07 -7.82 7.26
N GLU A 118 13.00 -7.78 6.44
CA GLU A 118 11.75 -8.50 6.73
C GLU A 118 12.01 -10.00 6.84
N LEU A 119 12.72 -10.61 5.88
CA LEU A 119 13.07 -12.02 5.94
C LEU A 119 14.06 -12.30 7.07
N GLY A 120 15.12 -11.50 7.21
CA GLY A 120 16.14 -11.65 8.23
C GLY A 120 15.58 -11.69 9.66
N SER A 121 14.59 -10.82 9.96
CA SER A 121 13.92 -10.79 11.27
C SER A 121 13.08 -12.03 11.58
N GLN A 122 12.70 -12.79 10.56
CA GLN A 122 12.00 -14.07 10.72
C GLN A 122 12.98 -15.25 10.90
N LEU A 123 14.28 -15.07 10.61
CA LEU A 123 15.29 -16.11 10.63
C LEU A 123 16.22 -16.04 11.84
N ILE A 124 16.59 -14.84 12.28
CA ILE A 124 17.50 -14.63 13.41
C ILE A 124 17.00 -13.50 14.30
N ASP A 125 17.08 -13.73 15.60
CA ASP A 125 16.98 -12.70 16.63
C ASP A 125 18.36 -12.51 17.28
N ILE A 126 18.92 -11.29 17.23
CA ILE A 126 20.19 -10.96 17.85
C ILE A 126 19.90 -10.19 19.15
N HIS A 127 20.37 -10.72 20.28
CA HIS A 127 20.29 -10.04 21.57
C HIS A 127 21.65 -9.52 21.98
N SER A 128 21.84 -8.19 21.97
CA SER A 128 23.05 -7.51 22.40
C SER A 128 22.77 -6.53 23.54
N GLN A 129 23.82 -6.12 24.28
CA GLN A 129 23.72 -5.15 25.39
C GLN A 129 23.00 -3.83 25.02
N HIS A 130 22.94 -3.47 23.75
CA HIS A 130 22.34 -2.22 23.27
C HIS A 130 20.88 -2.35 22.86
N GLN A 131 20.31 -3.56 22.93
CA GLN A 131 18.91 -3.83 22.50
C GLN A 131 17.87 -3.76 23.63
N ASN A 132 18.16 -3.10 24.74
CA ASN A 132 17.18 -2.78 25.79
C ASN A 132 15.95 -2.00 25.26
N LEU A 133 16.07 -1.41 24.06
CA LEU A 133 14.99 -0.73 23.34
C LEU A 133 13.87 -1.67 22.88
N ILE A 134 14.13 -2.97 22.69
CA ILE A 134 13.10 -3.92 22.23
C ILE A 134 12.03 -4.15 23.30
N LEU A 135 12.41 -4.21 24.58
CA LEU A 135 11.46 -4.30 25.69
C LEU A 135 10.51 -3.10 25.77
N GLY A 136 11.00 -1.93 25.33
CA GLY A 136 10.20 -0.71 25.20
C GLY A 136 9.26 -0.71 23.99
N SER A 137 9.45 -1.62 23.04
CA SER A 137 8.60 -1.69 21.84
C SER A 137 7.22 -2.26 22.18
N GLU A 138 6.18 -1.47 21.91
CA GLU A 138 4.78 -1.91 22.04
C GLU A 138 4.52 -3.17 21.20
N ALA A 139 5.05 -3.23 19.97
CA ALA A 139 4.91 -4.39 19.10
C ALA A 139 5.46 -5.68 19.73
N PHE A 140 6.62 -5.61 20.38
CA PHE A 140 7.20 -6.75 21.08
C PHE A 140 6.34 -7.19 22.28
N ARG A 141 5.89 -6.24 23.12
CA ARG A 141 5.06 -6.55 24.29
C ARG A 141 3.75 -7.20 23.87
N THR A 142 3.09 -6.65 22.86
CA THR A 142 1.86 -7.20 22.30
C THR A 142 2.08 -8.60 21.75
N GLN A 143 3.11 -8.79 20.93
CA GLN A 143 3.43 -10.11 20.38
C GLN A 143 3.74 -11.13 21.46
N ALA A 144 4.49 -10.75 22.50
CA ALA A 144 4.82 -11.63 23.60
C ALA A 144 3.59 -12.11 24.37
N VAL A 145 2.66 -11.21 24.69
CA VAL A 145 1.42 -11.54 25.41
C VAL A 145 0.50 -12.37 24.51
N ASP A 146 0.33 -12.00 23.24
CA ASP A 146 -0.50 -12.71 22.27
C ASP A 146 0.02 -14.14 22.00
N THR A 147 1.35 -14.32 21.99
CA THR A 147 1.97 -15.65 21.88
C THR A 147 1.59 -16.56 23.06
N VAL A 148 1.55 -16.01 24.28
CA VAL A 148 1.15 -16.79 25.47
C VAL A 148 -0.38 -16.97 25.53
N ALA A 149 -1.14 -15.99 25.04
CA ALA A 149 -2.58 -16.04 24.94
C ALA A 149 -3.10 -16.99 23.85
N GLU A 150 -2.24 -17.43 22.92
CA GLU A 150 -2.56 -18.32 21.79
C GLU A 150 -3.73 -17.78 20.95
N ASN A 151 -3.78 -16.45 20.76
CA ASN A 151 -4.90 -15.75 20.11
C ASN A 151 -4.63 -15.37 18.64
N HIS A 152 -3.71 -16.07 17.99
CA HIS A 152 -3.26 -15.77 16.62
C HIS A 152 -4.43 -15.64 15.63
N ASP A 153 -5.36 -16.57 15.64
CA ASP A 153 -6.50 -16.58 14.70
C ASP A 153 -7.45 -15.39 14.92
N LEU A 154 -7.69 -15.03 16.18
CA LEU A 154 -8.48 -13.83 16.53
C LEU A 154 -7.77 -12.55 16.04
N ARG A 155 -6.46 -12.50 16.20
CA ARG A 155 -5.64 -11.39 15.73
C ARG A 155 -5.68 -11.25 14.21
N MET A 156 -5.59 -12.35 13.48
CA MET A 156 -5.68 -12.35 12.00
C MET A 156 -7.05 -11.81 11.53
N GLN A 157 -8.13 -12.30 12.13
CA GLN A 157 -9.48 -11.81 11.82
C GLN A 157 -9.64 -10.32 12.14
N TYR A 158 -9.17 -9.90 13.30
CA TYR A 158 -9.20 -8.50 13.72
C TYR A 158 -8.40 -7.60 12.78
N THR A 159 -7.18 -7.99 12.41
CA THR A 159 -6.33 -7.20 11.50
C THR A 159 -7.03 -6.94 10.17
N THR A 160 -7.66 -7.98 9.58
CA THR A 160 -8.42 -7.85 8.34
C THR A 160 -9.58 -6.87 8.48
N LEU A 161 -10.32 -6.93 9.59
CA LEU A 161 -11.43 -6.01 9.87
C LEU A 161 -10.95 -4.59 10.15
N TYR A 162 -9.86 -4.43 10.88
CA TYR A 162 -9.27 -3.12 11.17
C TYR A 162 -8.76 -2.41 9.90
N GLU A 163 -8.14 -3.15 8.99
CA GLU A 163 -7.76 -2.62 7.68
C GLU A 163 -8.98 -2.15 6.87
N ARG A 164 -10.07 -2.96 6.89
CA ARG A 164 -11.33 -2.57 6.25
C ARG A 164 -11.94 -1.33 6.90
N LEU A 165 -11.94 -1.26 8.23
CA LEU A 165 -12.39 -0.11 9.01
C LEU A 165 -11.63 1.17 8.62
N CYS A 166 -10.30 1.10 8.55
CA CYS A 166 -9.45 2.21 8.13
C CYS A 166 -9.70 2.64 6.68
N HIS A 167 -10.01 1.69 5.80
CA HIS A 167 -10.38 1.97 4.42
C HIS A 167 -11.71 2.72 4.36
N LEU A 168 -12.77 2.20 5.03
CA LEU A 168 -14.09 2.80 5.04
C LEU A 168 -14.10 4.21 5.65
N ARG A 169 -13.31 4.45 6.71
CA ARG A 169 -13.16 5.80 7.31
C ARG A 169 -12.57 6.80 6.30
N ARG A 170 -11.55 6.38 5.53
CA ARG A 170 -10.95 7.25 4.49
C ARG A 170 -11.91 7.48 3.34
N GLU A 171 -12.62 6.45 2.90
CA GLU A 171 -13.60 6.53 1.83
C GLU A 171 -14.77 7.45 2.19
N LEU A 172 -15.31 7.31 3.41
CA LEU A 172 -16.38 8.18 3.92
C LEU A 172 -15.93 9.65 4.01
N ALA A 173 -14.70 9.90 4.46
CA ALA A 173 -14.15 11.24 4.52
C ALA A 173 -14.04 11.88 3.11
N ARG A 174 -13.53 11.12 2.12
CA ARG A 174 -13.44 11.55 0.73
C ARG A 174 -14.82 11.86 0.13
N LEU A 175 -15.78 10.95 0.28
CA LEU A 175 -17.14 11.14 -0.24
C LEU A 175 -17.82 12.36 0.38
N ARG A 176 -17.62 12.61 1.68
CA ARG A 176 -18.16 13.79 2.36
C ARG A 176 -17.55 15.10 1.85
N GLU A 177 -16.24 15.11 1.60
CA GLU A 177 -15.55 16.28 1.04
C GLU A 177 -16.04 16.58 -0.37
N GLU A 178 -16.19 15.55 -1.22
CA GLU A 178 -16.73 15.67 -2.58
C GLU A 178 -18.20 16.17 -2.56
N ALA A 179 -19.04 15.64 -1.66
CA ALA A 179 -20.42 16.08 -1.50
C ALA A 179 -20.52 17.52 -0.99
N GLU A 180 -19.67 17.93 -0.05
CA GLU A 180 -19.64 19.31 0.45
C GLU A 180 -19.22 20.31 -0.65
N ALA A 181 -18.24 19.93 -1.48
CA ALA A 181 -17.86 20.71 -2.65
C ALA A 181 -19.02 20.83 -3.66
N GLY A 182 -19.74 19.71 -3.91
CA GLY A 182 -20.89 19.69 -4.81
C GLY A 182 -22.10 20.49 -4.31
N ARG A 183 -22.40 20.48 -3.01
CA ARG A 183 -23.55 21.20 -2.42
C ARG A 183 -23.51 22.70 -2.63
N LYS A 184 -22.35 23.32 -2.79
CA LYS A 184 -22.22 24.74 -3.09
C LYS A 184 -22.85 25.11 -4.43
N ASP A 185 -22.84 24.19 -5.37
CA ASP A 185 -23.37 24.37 -6.71
C ASP A 185 -24.79 23.78 -6.88
N GLU A 186 -25.31 23.01 -5.93
CA GLU A 186 -26.57 22.26 -6.06
C GLU A 186 -27.78 23.14 -6.32
N GLU A 187 -27.97 24.19 -5.50
CA GLU A 187 -29.10 25.11 -5.64
C GLU A 187 -29.04 25.85 -7.00
N TRP A 188 -27.83 26.26 -7.41
CA TRP A 188 -27.62 26.87 -8.69
C TRP A 188 -27.91 25.92 -9.84
N LEU A 189 -27.38 24.67 -9.80
CA LEU A 189 -27.64 23.64 -10.81
C LEU A 189 -29.12 23.30 -10.91
N ARG A 190 -29.80 23.15 -9.78
CA ARG A 190 -31.25 22.87 -9.74
C ARG A 190 -32.03 23.97 -10.43
N TYR A 191 -31.74 25.24 -10.11
CA TYR A 191 -32.38 26.38 -10.77
C TYR A 191 -32.13 26.39 -12.29
N GLN A 192 -30.90 26.11 -12.75
CA GLN A 192 -30.59 26.09 -14.19
C GLN A 192 -31.33 24.94 -14.91
N VAL A 193 -31.38 23.75 -14.31
CA VAL A 193 -32.11 22.59 -14.87
C VAL A 193 -33.61 22.90 -14.96
N GLU A 194 -34.23 23.43 -13.90
CA GLU A 194 -35.65 23.79 -13.88
C GLU A 194 -35.98 24.84 -14.93
N GLU A 195 -35.16 25.88 -15.10
CA GLU A 195 -35.36 26.92 -16.09
C GLU A 195 -35.30 26.38 -17.53
N LEU A 196 -34.28 25.57 -17.85
CA LEU A 196 -34.12 25.01 -19.19
C LEU A 196 -35.20 23.96 -19.49
N ALA A 197 -35.57 23.12 -18.49
CA ALA A 197 -36.67 22.16 -18.63
C ALA A 197 -38.02 22.87 -18.88
N ALA A 198 -38.31 23.95 -18.16
CA ALA A 198 -39.54 24.73 -18.36
C ALA A 198 -39.63 25.39 -19.74
N ALA A 199 -38.51 25.65 -20.37
CA ALA A 199 -38.47 26.23 -21.72
C ALA A 199 -38.87 25.24 -22.83
N HIS A 200 -38.93 23.91 -22.55
CA HIS A 200 -39.33 22.86 -23.49
C HIS A 200 -38.60 22.97 -24.85
N LEU A 201 -37.29 23.10 -24.82
CA LEU A 201 -36.45 23.26 -25.99
C LEU A 201 -36.40 21.98 -26.81
N LYS A 202 -36.38 22.09 -28.15
CA LYS A 202 -36.30 20.94 -29.07
C LYS A 202 -35.11 21.10 -30.00
N GLU A 203 -34.43 20.00 -30.29
CA GLU A 203 -33.33 20.00 -31.25
C GLU A 203 -33.81 20.43 -32.63
N GLY A 204 -33.07 21.34 -33.30
CA GLY A 204 -33.40 21.88 -34.63
C GLY A 204 -34.44 23.01 -34.63
N GLU A 205 -35.21 23.24 -33.54
CA GLU A 205 -36.30 24.19 -33.46
C GLU A 205 -35.86 25.62 -33.86
N GLN A 206 -34.68 26.04 -33.44
CA GLN A 206 -34.16 27.37 -33.75
C GLN A 206 -34.01 27.58 -35.26
N THR A 207 -33.39 26.65 -35.96
CA THR A 207 -33.15 26.73 -37.42
C THR A 207 -34.45 26.69 -38.19
N GLU A 208 -35.40 25.84 -37.78
CA GLU A 208 -36.73 25.78 -38.41
C GLU A 208 -37.49 27.08 -38.26
N LEU A 209 -37.50 27.68 -37.07
CA LEU A 209 -38.18 28.93 -36.78
C LEU A 209 -37.50 30.12 -37.49
N GLU A 210 -36.16 30.14 -37.57
CA GLU A 210 -35.44 31.19 -38.32
C GLU A 210 -35.75 31.14 -39.81
N GLN A 211 -35.83 29.95 -40.41
CA GLN A 211 -36.24 29.78 -41.81
C GLN A 211 -37.70 30.20 -42.05
N GLU A 212 -38.61 29.77 -41.16
CA GLU A 212 -40.03 30.19 -41.25
C GLU A 212 -40.19 31.70 -41.10
N LEU A 213 -39.45 32.32 -40.18
CA LEU A 213 -39.42 33.76 -39.97
C LEU A 213 -38.95 34.53 -41.23
N GLU A 214 -37.89 34.03 -41.88
CA GLU A 214 -37.36 34.62 -43.10
C GLU A 214 -38.38 34.59 -44.23
N VAL A 215 -39.07 33.46 -44.42
CA VAL A 215 -40.13 33.33 -45.42
C VAL A 215 -41.31 34.26 -45.12
N LEU A 216 -41.83 34.25 -43.90
CA LEU A 216 -43.00 35.07 -43.52
C LEU A 216 -42.69 36.58 -43.52
N SER A 217 -41.51 37.00 -43.10
CA SER A 217 -41.09 38.41 -43.09
C SER A 217 -40.90 38.97 -44.50
N ASN A 218 -40.63 38.13 -45.48
CA ASN A 218 -40.52 38.50 -46.90
C ASN A 218 -41.78 38.15 -47.72
N ALA A 219 -42.87 37.72 -47.09
CA ALA A 219 -44.08 37.22 -47.78
C ALA A 219 -44.62 38.18 -48.78
N ASP A 220 -44.73 39.45 -48.39
CA ASP A 220 -45.23 40.54 -49.30
C ASP A 220 -44.34 40.69 -50.53
N ARG A 221 -43.03 40.73 -50.37
CA ARG A 221 -42.05 40.86 -51.44
C ARG A 221 -42.01 39.63 -52.34
N ILE A 222 -42.17 38.41 -51.78
CA ILE A 222 -42.25 37.20 -52.55
C ILE A 222 -43.54 37.13 -53.33
N SER A 223 -44.69 37.55 -52.72
CA SER A 223 -46.00 37.60 -53.37
C SER A 223 -46.01 38.58 -54.50
N GLU A 224 -45.44 39.77 -54.29
CA GLU A 224 -45.30 40.77 -55.39
C GLU A 224 -44.47 40.21 -56.55
N THR A 225 -43.36 39.56 -56.26
CA THR A 225 -42.49 38.99 -57.31
C THR A 225 -43.18 37.88 -58.08
N LEU A 226 -43.87 36.92 -57.37
CA LEU A 226 -44.64 35.83 -58.02
C LEU A 226 -45.81 36.38 -58.85
N THR A 227 -46.49 37.45 -58.37
CA THR A 227 -47.55 38.14 -59.10
C THR A 227 -46.99 38.82 -60.34
N ALA A 228 -45.85 39.48 -60.25
CA ALA A 228 -45.19 40.09 -61.40
C ALA A 228 -44.79 39.02 -62.47
N LEU A 229 -44.24 37.91 -62.02
CA LEU A 229 -43.91 36.75 -62.90
C LEU A 229 -45.15 36.22 -63.62
N ARG A 230 -46.23 35.99 -62.88
CA ARG A 230 -47.51 35.51 -63.46
C ARG A 230 -48.05 36.52 -64.50
N ASN A 231 -48.08 37.80 -64.17
CA ASN A 231 -48.54 38.83 -65.09
C ASN A 231 -47.70 38.95 -66.37
N ALA A 232 -46.38 38.82 -66.27
CA ALA A 232 -45.48 38.74 -67.40
C ALA A 232 -45.73 37.53 -68.33
N LEU A 233 -46.18 36.41 -67.76
CA LEU A 233 -46.50 35.22 -68.54
C LEU A 233 -47.92 35.24 -69.15
N ASP A 234 -48.95 35.65 -68.35
CA ASP A 234 -50.38 35.43 -68.66
C ASP A 234 -51.10 36.67 -69.14
N ASP A 235 -50.48 37.90 -69.22
CA ASP A 235 -51.16 39.09 -69.70
C ASP A 235 -51.82 38.84 -71.06
N GLU A 236 -53.11 39.19 -71.15
CA GLU A 236 -53.90 38.89 -72.32
C GLU A 236 -53.46 39.65 -73.58
N GLN A 237 -52.73 40.74 -73.43
CA GLN A 237 -52.33 41.60 -74.58
C GLN A 237 -50.85 41.51 -74.91
N ILE A 238 -50.00 41.49 -73.89
CA ILE A 238 -48.55 41.53 -74.05
C ILE A 238 -47.82 40.38 -73.38
N GLY A 239 -48.51 39.40 -72.77
CA GLY A 239 -47.92 38.26 -72.08
C GLY A 239 -47.11 37.35 -73.01
N VAL A 240 -46.03 36.79 -72.45
CA VAL A 240 -45.10 35.94 -73.20
C VAL A 240 -45.80 34.74 -73.81
N LEU A 241 -46.79 34.16 -73.15
CA LEU A 241 -47.55 32.98 -73.63
C LEU A 241 -48.38 33.37 -74.85
N VAL A 242 -48.98 34.55 -74.88
CA VAL A 242 -49.76 35.05 -76.05
C VAL A 242 -48.84 35.24 -77.24
N GLN A 243 -47.69 35.87 -77.05
CA GLN A 243 -46.72 36.14 -78.11
C GLN A 243 -46.10 34.87 -78.69
N LEU A 244 -45.72 33.94 -77.81
CA LEU A 244 -45.19 32.67 -78.25
C LEU A 244 -46.24 31.79 -78.97
N LYS A 245 -47.51 31.86 -78.53
CA LYS A 245 -48.62 31.15 -79.12
C LYS A 245 -48.90 31.67 -80.55
N ALA A 246 -48.88 33.00 -80.72
CA ALA A 246 -49.01 33.64 -82.05
C ALA A 246 -47.85 33.24 -82.96
N SER A 247 -46.60 33.19 -82.43
CA SER A 247 -45.43 32.80 -83.18
C SER A 247 -45.50 31.29 -83.58
N GLU A 248 -45.94 30.41 -82.64
CA GLU A 248 -46.15 28.97 -82.91
C GLU A 248 -47.17 28.75 -84.03
N THR A 249 -48.26 29.48 -83.93
CA THR A 249 -49.32 29.41 -84.95
C THR A 249 -48.82 29.92 -86.33
N ALA A 250 -48.03 30.98 -86.35
CA ALA A 250 -47.45 31.51 -87.62
C ALA A 250 -46.43 30.47 -88.20
N CYS A 251 -45.60 29.82 -87.43
CA CYS A 251 -44.66 28.82 -87.84
C CYS A 251 -45.41 27.56 -88.36
N ARG A 252 -46.47 27.16 -87.72
CA ARG A 252 -47.28 26.00 -88.11
C ARG A 252 -47.95 26.17 -89.48
N HIS A 253 -48.37 27.39 -89.79
CA HIS A 253 -48.93 27.69 -91.14
C HIS A 253 -47.92 27.57 -92.31
N LEU A 254 -46.60 27.61 -91.96
CA LEU A 254 -45.49 27.47 -92.91
C LEU A 254 -44.88 26.04 -92.97
N GLU A 255 -45.29 25.13 -92.12
CA GLU A 255 -44.72 23.77 -91.95
C GLU A 255 -44.65 22.97 -93.26
N ALA A 256 -45.70 23.10 -94.18
CA ALA A 256 -45.79 22.39 -95.45
C ALA A 256 -44.74 22.83 -96.50
N GLY A 257 -44.19 24.08 -96.35
CA GLY A 257 -43.26 24.65 -97.35
C GLY A 257 -41.85 24.92 -96.88
N TYR A 258 -41.61 24.84 -95.57
CA TYR A 258 -40.34 25.23 -95.03
C TYR A 258 -39.93 24.41 -93.76
N PRO A 259 -39.02 23.41 -93.92
CA PRO A 259 -38.68 22.47 -92.86
C PRO A 259 -38.31 23.11 -91.52
N PHE A 260 -37.57 24.24 -91.48
CA PHE A 260 -37.22 24.95 -90.26
C PHE A 260 -38.48 25.44 -89.53
N ALA A 261 -39.58 25.78 -90.22
CA ALA A 261 -40.79 26.20 -89.54
C ALA A 261 -41.47 25.08 -88.73
N ALA A 262 -41.39 23.84 -89.20
CA ALA A 262 -41.88 22.69 -88.48
C ALA A 262 -41.06 22.50 -87.17
N GLU A 263 -39.70 22.53 -87.23
CA GLU A 263 -38.82 22.43 -86.10
C GLU A 263 -39.09 23.60 -85.09
N ALA A 264 -39.17 24.82 -85.57
CA ALA A 264 -39.46 25.97 -84.77
C ALA A 264 -40.82 25.91 -84.04
N ALA A 265 -41.89 25.46 -84.74
CA ALA A 265 -43.19 25.24 -84.09
C ALA A 265 -43.15 24.20 -82.99
N GLY A 266 -42.43 23.06 -83.21
CA GLY A 266 -42.22 22.02 -82.18
C GLY A 266 -41.51 22.57 -80.95
N ARG A 267 -40.42 23.33 -81.10
CA ARG A 267 -39.67 23.95 -80.03
C ARG A 267 -40.50 24.98 -79.29
N LEU A 268 -41.23 25.87 -79.99
CA LEU A 268 -42.12 26.83 -79.38
C LEU A 268 -43.24 26.18 -78.56
N ARG A 269 -43.76 25.07 -78.97
CA ARG A 269 -44.76 24.31 -78.21
C ARG A 269 -44.21 23.76 -76.92
N SER A 270 -43.03 23.21 -76.93
CA SER A 270 -42.37 22.72 -75.71
C SER A 270 -42.13 23.89 -74.72
N VAL A 271 -41.63 25.03 -75.17
CA VAL A 271 -41.43 26.22 -74.32
C VAL A 271 -42.76 26.75 -73.78
N LEU A 272 -43.85 26.77 -74.56
CA LEU A 272 -45.18 27.12 -74.10
C LEU A 272 -45.72 26.27 -72.97
N GLU A 273 -45.53 24.95 -73.04
CA GLU A 273 -45.93 24.00 -72.01
C GLU A 273 -45.14 24.25 -70.72
N GLU A 274 -43.83 24.46 -70.83
CA GLU A 274 -42.94 24.68 -69.70
C GLU A 274 -43.25 26.04 -68.99
N LEU A 275 -43.52 27.11 -69.76
CA LEU A 275 -43.88 28.42 -69.19
C LEU A 275 -45.27 28.42 -68.55
N LYS A 276 -46.23 27.65 -69.08
CA LYS A 276 -47.53 27.44 -68.44
C LYS A 276 -47.41 26.73 -67.09
N ASP A 277 -46.59 25.69 -67.03
CA ASP A 277 -46.36 24.96 -65.80
C ASP A 277 -45.66 25.85 -64.75
N LEU A 278 -44.69 26.66 -65.19
CA LEU A 278 -44.05 27.66 -64.33
C LEU A 278 -45.06 28.69 -63.78
N GLY A 279 -45.99 29.21 -64.64
CA GLY A 279 -47.02 30.12 -64.19
C GLY A 279 -48.00 29.52 -63.20
N ALA A 280 -48.41 28.29 -63.42
CA ALA A 280 -49.24 27.52 -62.47
C ALA A 280 -48.54 27.27 -61.16
N SER A 281 -47.26 26.93 -61.19
CA SER A 281 -46.44 26.75 -60.01
C SER A 281 -46.28 28.05 -59.21
N ALA A 282 -46.04 29.17 -59.89
CA ALA A 282 -45.95 30.49 -59.26
C ALA A 282 -47.27 30.93 -58.58
N ALA A 283 -48.40 30.63 -59.23
CA ALA A 283 -49.72 30.87 -58.67
C ALA A 283 -49.98 30.09 -57.40
N ALA A 284 -49.70 28.78 -57.45
CA ALA A 284 -49.85 27.86 -56.32
C ALA A 284 -48.95 28.23 -55.13
N GLN A 285 -47.75 28.74 -55.38
CA GLN A 285 -46.86 29.23 -54.32
C GLN A 285 -47.34 30.56 -53.74
N SER A 286 -47.88 31.49 -54.57
CA SER A 286 -48.43 32.78 -54.10
C SER A 286 -49.66 32.56 -53.21
N GLU A 287 -50.52 31.60 -53.49
CA GLU A 287 -51.71 31.26 -52.67
C GLU A 287 -51.35 30.66 -51.32
N ARG A 288 -50.15 30.06 -51.20
CA ARG A 288 -49.64 29.49 -49.93
C ARG A 288 -48.96 30.51 -49.03
N LEU A 289 -48.62 31.66 -49.56
CA LEU A 289 -47.98 32.78 -48.83
C LEU A 289 -49.04 33.68 -48.21
N ASP A 290 -49.83 33.15 -47.27
CA ASP A 290 -50.64 34.00 -46.39
C ASP A 290 -49.71 34.62 -45.31
N ALA A 291 -49.64 35.94 -45.33
CA ALA A 291 -49.02 36.72 -44.25
C ALA A 291 -49.89 36.51 -42.99
N ASP A 292 -49.50 35.58 -42.10
CA ASP A 292 -50.12 35.38 -40.80
C ASP A 292 -49.37 36.21 -39.74
N PRO A 293 -49.82 37.40 -39.37
CA PRO A 293 -49.16 38.26 -38.39
C PRO A 293 -49.10 37.64 -36.99
N GLU A 294 -50.09 36.82 -36.62
CA GLU A 294 -50.10 36.12 -35.33
C GLU A 294 -49.01 35.03 -35.29
N ARG A 295 -48.81 34.31 -36.38
CA ARG A 295 -47.76 33.29 -36.49
C ARG A 295 -46.37 33.93 -36.45
N LEU A 296 -46.20 35.06 -37.17
CA LEU A 296 -44.93 35.81 -37.18
C LEU A 296 -44.57 36.31 -35.78
N GLN A 297 -45.55 36.83 -35.02
CA GLN A 297 -45.34 37.26 -33.64
C GLN A 297 -44.96 36.05 -32.73
N LYS A 298 -45.68 34.92 -32.82
CA LYS A 298 -45.40 33.72 -32.04
C LYS A 298 -43.98 33.16 -32.29
N ILE A 299 -43.53 33.17 -33.54
CA ILE A 299 -42.17 32.75 -33.92
C ILE A 299 -41.14 33.74 -33.31
N GLY A 300 -41.39 35.02 -33.44
CA GLY A 300 -40.52 36.06 -32.88
C GLY A 300 -40.38 35.94 -31.36
N ASP A 301 -41.49 35.76 -30.64
CA ASP A 301 -41.49 35.56 -29.18
C ASP A 301 -40.75 34.27 -28.76
N ARG A 302 -40.92 33.20 -29.53
CA ARG A 302 -40.24 31.92 -29.28
C ARG A 302 -38.74 32.02 -29.52
N LEU A 303 -38.32 32.61 -30.65
CA LEU A 303 -36.90 32.87 -30.95
C LEU A 303 -36.25 33.79 -29.91
N ASN A 304 -36.97 34.85 -29.49
CA ASN A 304 -36.48 35.75 -28.43
C ASN A 304 -36.24 34.98 -27.11
N THR A 305 -37.11 34.01 -26.78
CA THR A 305 -36.91 33.13 -25.60
C THR A 305 -35.68 32.28 -25.77
N ILE A 306 -35.47 31.64 -26.92
CA ILE A 306 -34.28 30.83 -27.22
C ILE A 306 -33.00 31.69 -27.13
N TYR A 307 -32.97 32.85 -27.79
CA TYR A 307 -31.81 33.74 -27.78
C TYR A 307 -31.49 34.28 -26.38
N SER A 308 -32.50 34.64 -25.59
CA SER A 308 -32.28 35.08 -24.21
C SER A 308 -31.67 33.99 -23.33
N LEU A 309 -32.12 32.75 -23.50
CA LEU A 309 -31.56 31.60 -22.81
C LEU A 309 -30.13 31.30 -23.28
N CYS A 310 -29.89 31.32 -24.60
CA CYS A 310 -28.54 31.17 -25.15
C CYS A 310 -27.57 32.23 -24.60
N GLN A 311 -28.00 33.48 -24.56
CA GLN A 311 -27.20 34.59 -24.02
C GLN A 311 -26.93 34.41 -22.52
N LYS A 312 -27.95 34.05 -21.72
CA LYS A 312 -27.86 33.85 -20.28
C LYS A 312 -26.89 32.72 -19.96
N HIS A 313 -26.99 31.62 -20.69
CA HIS A 313 -26.15 30.42 -20.48
C HIS A 313 -24.84 30.47 -21.30
N ARG A 314 -24.56 31.56 -22.02
CA ARG A 314 -23.37 31.70 -22.88
C ARG A 314 -23.23 30.56 -23.87
N ALA A 315 -24.33 30.14 -24.48
CA ALA A 315 -24.38 29.16 -25.55
C ALA A 315 -24.41 29.91 -26.91
N ALA A 316 -23.70 29.36 -27.89
CA ALA A 316 -23.66 29.96 -29.22
C ALA A 316 -24.96 29.71 -29.99
N ASP A 317 -25.63 28.59 -29.74
CA ASP A 317 -26.87 28.16 -30.38
C ASP A 317 -27.69 27.26 -29.45
N LEU A 318 -28.87 26.81 -29.93
CA LEU A 318 -29.76 25.90 -29.22
C LEU A 318 -29.12 24.52 -28.98
N GLY A 319 -28.27 24.04 -29.87
CA GLY A 319 -27.59 22.76 -29.74
C GLY A 319 -26.62 22.78 -28.56
N GLU A 320 -25.81 23.83 -28.42
CA GLU A 320 -24.93 24.03 -27.27
C GLU A 320 -25.73 24.22 -25.98
N LEU A 321 -26.87 24.87 -26.03
CA LEU A 321 -27.75 25.08 -24.87
C LEU A 321 -28.31 23.76 -24.35
N LEU A 322 -28.75 22.84 -25.23
CA LEU A 322 -29.21 21.49 -24.87
C LEU A 322 -28.10 20.63 -24.34
N ALA A 323 -26.87 20.73 -24.89
CA ALA A 323 -25.70 20.05 -24.32
C ALA A 323 -25.38 20.51 -22.90
N LYS A 324 -25.50 21.81 -22.61
CA LYS A 324 -25.36 22.35 -21.25
C LYS A 324 -26.46 21.91 -20.32
N GLN A 325 -27.70 21.81 -20.79
CA GLN A 325 -28.80 21.24 -20.00
C GLN A 325 -28.45 19.79 -19.57
N THR A 326 -28.01 18.96 -20.50
CA THR A 326 -27.60 17.57 -20.22
C THR A 326 -26.44 17.51 -19.21
N ASP A 327 -25.44 18.40 -19.32
CA ASP A 327 -24.34 18.50 -18.35
C ASP A 327 -24.83 18.89 -16.95
N TYR A 328 -25.72 19.88 -16.84
CA TYR A 328 -26.29 20.30 -15.55
C TYR A 328 -27.11 19.19 -14.90
N GLU A 329 -27.92 18.48 -15.68
CA GLU A 329 -28.71 17.32 -15.21
C GLU A 329 -27.80 16.20 -14.69
N ALA A 330 -26.74 15.85 -15.44
CA ALA A 330 -25.77 14.83 -15.03
C ALA A 330 -25.03 15.22 -13.74
N ARG A 331 -24.63 16.48 -13.60
CA ARG A 331 -23.98 16.99 -12.39
C ARG A 331 -24.91 16.97 -11.18
N LEU A 332 -26.17 17.39 -11.34
CA LEU A 332 -27.16 17.37 -10.29
C LEU A 332 -27.45 15.93 -9.83
N GLN A 333 -27.56 14.99 -10.76
CA GLN A 333 -27.75 13.57 -10.48
C GLN A 333 -26.57 12.97 -9.72
N ALA A 334 -25.33 13.34 -10.09
CA ALA A 334 -24.13 12.89 -9.39
C ALA A 334 -24.10 13.34 -7.91
N ILE A 335 -24.57 14.56 -7.60
CA ILE A 335 -24.68 15.06 -6.22
C ILE A 335 -25.70 14.24 -5.43
N THR A 336 -26.86 13.95 -6.01
CA THR A 336 -27.94 13.17 -5.35
C THR A 336 -27.49 11.74 -5.06
N HIS A 337 -26.81 11.07 -6.01
CA HIS A 337 -26.27 9.73 -5.78
C HIS A 337 -25.12 9.70 -4.77
N GLY A 338 -24.38 10.81 -4.60
CA GLY A 338 -23.35 10.96 -3.58
C GLY A 338 -23.90 10.75 -2.15
N ASP A 339 -25.07 11.28 -1.83
CA ASP A 339 -25.68 11.12 -0.51
C ASP A 339 -26.09 9.65 -0.22
N GLU A 340 -26.56 8.92 -1.22
CA GLU A 340 -26.85 7.47 -1.09
C GLU A 340 -25.58 6.66 -0.85
N ALA A 341 -24.49 6.97 -1.57
CA ALA A 341 -23.19 6.33 -1.38
C ALA A 341 -22.62 6.60 0.02
N ILE A 342 -22.71 7.84 0.50
CA ILE A 342 -22.31 8.22 1.87
C ILE A 342 -23.09 7.42 2.91
N ALA A 343 -24.40 7.28 2.75
CA ALA A 343 -25.26 6.53 3.68
C ALA A 343 -24.89 5.03 3.68
N ALA A 344 -24.63 4.44 2.53
CA ALA A 344 -24.22 3.05 2.39
C ALA A 344 -22.88 2.79 3.08
N VAL A 345 -21.86 3.61 2.79
CA VAL A 345 -20.54 3.49 3.41
C VAL A 345 -20.60 3.75 4.92
N ALA A 346 -21.40 4.71 5.39
CA ALA A 346 -21.58 4.97 6.81
C ALA A 346 -22.21 3.78 7.54
N THR A 347 -23.18 3.11 6.93
CA THR A 347 -23.82 1.90 7.48
C THR A 347 -22.82 0.75 7.57
N GLU A 348 -22.05 0.51 6.50
CA GLU A 348 -21.01 -0.53 6.51
C GLU A 348 -19.92 -0.23 7.54
N LEU A 349 -19.53 1.04 7.67
CA LEU A 349 -18.55 1.50 8.66
C LEU A 349 -19.01 1.14 10.08
N THR A 350 -20.25 1.50 10.45
CA THR A 350 -20.81 1.20 11.78
C THR A 350 -20.83 -0.31 12.05
N ALA A 351 -21.31 -1.09 11.11
CA ALA A 351 -21.36 -2.56 11.27
C ALA A 351 -19.95 -3.20 11.35
N THR A 352 -18.96 -2.62 10.65
CA THR A 352 -17.57 -3.09 10.70
C THR A 352 -16.91 -2.69 12.02
N GLU A 353 -17.21 -1.50 12.54
CA GLU A 353 -16.72 -0.99 13.82
C GLU A 353 -17.23 -1.83 15.00
N GLU A 354 -18.53 -2.16 15.04
CA GLU A 354 -19.12 -3.03 16.06
C GLU A 354 -18.46 -4.42 16.09
N LYS A 355 -18.20 -5.02 14.91
CA LYS A 355 -17.51 -6.31 14.81
C LYS A 355 -16.04 -6.22 15.25
N ALA A 356 -15.35 -5.14 14.88
CA ALA A 356 -13.96 -4.93 15.29
C ALA A 356 -13.86 -4.75 16.81
N GLU A 357 -14.79 -4.02 17.43
CA GLU A 357 -14.88 -3.88 18.89
C GLU A 357 -15.16 -5.21 19.58
N GLU A 358 -16.05 -6.04 19.03
CA GLU A 358 -16.33 -7.37 19.58
C GLU A 358 -15.06 -8.26 19.55
N LEU A 359 -14.34 -8.28 18.41
CA LEU A 359 -13.08 -9.02 18.32
C LEU A 359 -11.99 -8.44 19.23
N ALA A 360 -11.89 -7.12 19.37
CA ALA A 360 -10.97 -6.48 20.30
C ALA A 360 -11.22 -6.90 21.75
N ARG A 361 -12.50 -6.89 22.18
CA ARG A 361 -12.90 -7.42 23.52
C ARG A 361 -12.54 -8.89 23.70
N ASN A 362 -12.72 -9.72 22.66
CA ASN A 362 -12.34 -11.12 22.72
C ASN A 362 -10.82 -11.30 22.85
N ILE A 363 -10.03 -10.51 22.11
CA ILE A 363 -8.57 -10.47 22.23
C ILE A 363 -8.17 -10.05 23.64
N HIS A 364 -8.75 -8.96 24.17
CA HIS A 364 -8.52 -8.49 25.54
C HIS A 364 -8.75 -9.59 26.57
N ALA A 365 -9.89 -10.29 26.49
CA ALA A 365 -10.22 -11.38 27.42
C ALA A 365 -9.18 -12.54 27.36
N THR A 366 -8.63 -12.84 26.19
CA THR A 366 -7.56 -13.85 26.08
C THR A 366 -6.26 -13.38 26.72
N ARG A 367 -5.89 -12.11 26.55
CA ARG A 367 -4.73 -11.47 27.16
C ARG A 367 -4.85 -11.41 28.68
N GLU A 368 -6.00 -10.97 29.20
CA GLU A 368 -6.29 -10.91 30.63
C GLU A 368 -6.15 -12.28 31.28
N LYS A 369 -6.66 -13.33 30.63
CA LYS A 369 -6.54 -14.72 31.09
C LYS A 369 -5.11 -15.24 31.05
N ALA A 370 -4.32 -14.83 30.05
CA ALA A 370 -2.94 -15.26 29.87
C ALA A 370 -1.95 -14.52 30.82
N ALA A 371 -2.25 -13.29 31.21
CA ALA A 371 -1.34 -12.46 32.00
C ALA A 371 -0.86 -13.09 33.33
N PRO A 372 -1.68 -13.75 34.16
CA PRO A 372 -1.20 -14.45 35.35
C PRO A 372 -0.19 -15.56 35.04
N THR A 373 -0.47 -16.41 34.04
CA THR A 373 0.43 -17.49 33.62
C THR A 373 1.76 -16.92 33.10
N PHE A 374 1.68 -15.82 32.35
CA PHE A 374 2.87 -15.11 31.87
C PHE A 374 3.72 -14.60 33.05
N ASN A 375 3.10 -13.92 34.01
CA ASN A 375 3.76 -13.37 35.19
C ASN A 375 4.44 -14.46 36.02
N ASP A 376 3.75 -15.56 36.31
CA ASP A 376 4.25 -16.68 37.12
C ASP A 376 5.45 -17.38 36.44
N ALA A 377 5.38 -17.59 35.12
CA ALA A 377 6.46 -18.19 34.36
C ALA A 377 7.73 -17.32 34.39
N ILE A 378 7.58 -16.02 34.19
CA ILE A 378 8.70 -15.08 34.28
C ILE A 378 9.28 -15.02 35.69
N GLN A 379 8.45 -14.92 36.73
CA GLN A 379 8.91 -14.88 38.12
C GLN A 379 9.65 -16.14 38.52
N THR A 380 9.17 -17.31 38.09
CA THR A 380 9.84 -18.59 38.31
C THR A 380 11.26 -18.61 37.71
N THR A 381 11.37 -18.13 36.45
CA THR A 381 12.67 -18.04 35.78
C THR A 381 13.59 -17.02 36.44
N LEU A 382 13.06 -15.85 36.85
CA LEU A 382 13.81 -14.81 37.53
C LEU A 382 14.33 -15.29 38.91
N ALA A 383 13.57 -16.11 39.64
CA ALA A 383 14.02 -16.72 40.90
C ALA A 383 15.22 -17.63 40.67
N ARG A 384 15.21 -18.48 39.61
CA ARG A 384 16.38 -19.31 39.21
C ARG A 384 17.58 -18.42 38.83
N LEU A 385 17.35 -17.25 38.28
CA LEU A 385 18.36 -16.25 37.90
C LEU A 385 18.83 -15.35 39.07
N GLY A 386 18.59 -15.78 40.31
CA GLY A 386 19.06 -15.09 41.52
C GLY A 386 18.26 -13.85 41.91
N MET A 387 16.98 -13.74 41.45
CA MET A 387 16.07 -12.68 41.82
C MET A 387 14.76 -13.21 42.41
N PRO A 388 14.80 -13.90 43.59
CA PRO A 388 13.61 -14.54 44.15
C PRO A 388 12.55 -13.55 44.64
N GLU A 389 12.90 -12.30 44.92
CA GLU A 389 11.99 -11.24 45.36
C GLU A 389 11.49 -10.38 44.19
N ALA A 390 11.95 -10.66 42.98
CA ALA A 390 11.53 -9.91 41.80
C ALA A 390 10.02 -10.07 41.54
N ARG A 391 9.40 -8.97 41.09
CA ARG A 391 8.00 -9.01 40.62
C ARG A 391 7.95 -8.54 39.19
N PHE A 392 7.26 -9.30 38.38
CA PHE A 392 6.97 -8.99 36.99
C PHE A 392 5.45 -8.98 36.79
N VAL A 393 4.93 -7.94 36.15
CA VAL A 393 3.49 -7.77 35.92
C VAL A 393 3.23 -7.31 34.49
N VAL A 394 2.42 -8.06 33.77
CA VAL A 394 1.82 -7.61 32.51
C VAL A 394 0.63 -6.72 32.87
N GLN A 395 0.69 -5.45 32.54
CA GLN A 395 -0.40 -4.51 32.73
C GLN A 395 -1.10 -4.27 31.40
N LEU A 396 -2.42 -4.51 31.40
CA LEU A 396 -3.32 -4.19 30.29
C LEU A 396 -4.09 -2.93 30.66
N THR A 397 -4.07 -1.92 29.80
CA THR A 397 -4.80 -0.68 29.97
C THR A 397 -5.64 -0.43 28.72
N PRO A 398 -6.94 -0.12 28.82
CA PRO A 398 -7.75 0.17 27.66
C PRO A 398 -7.17 1.34 26.85
N ALA A 399 -7.01 1.13 25.55
CA ALA A 399 -6.60 2.18 24.63
C ALA A 399 -7.79 3.14 24.36
N PRO A 400 -7.52 4.44 24.09
CA PRO A 400 -8.57 5.43 23.83
C PRO A 400 -9.35 5.17 22.55
N ALA A 401 -8.83 4.36 21.64
CA ALA A 401 -9.45 3.94 20.39
C ALA A 401 -8.90 2.60 19.94
N LEU A 402 -9.60 1.94 19.01
CA LEU A 402 -9.10 0.74 18.36
C LEU A 402 -7.75 0.99 17.68
N THR A 403 -6.79 0.11 17.94
CA THR A 403 -5.44 0.10 17.37
C THR A 403 -5.28 -1.05 16.36
N PRO A 404 -4.20 -1.10 15.58
CA PRO A 404 -3.94 -2.26 14.71
C PRO A 404 -3.83 -3.60 15.44
N THR A 405 -3.71 -3.56 16.78
CA THR A 405 -3.46 -4.73 17.62
C THR A 405 -4.57 -5.04 18.63
N GLY A 406 -5.67 -4.32 18.58
CA GLY A 406 -6.81 -4.45 19.52
C GLY A 406 -7.11 -3.13 20.22
N ASP A 407 -7.66 -3.22 21.42
CA ASP A 407 -8.05 -2.09 22.28
C ASP A 407 -7.21 -1.99 23.56
N ASP A 408 -6.06 -2.67 23.62
CA ASP A 408 -5.15 -2.66 24.78
C ASP A 408 -3.85 -1.90 24.50
N GLU A 409 -3.44 -1.11 25.49
CA GLU A 409 -2.05 -0.73 25.70
C GLU A 409 -1.40 -1.71 26.70
N ILE A 410 -0.31 -2.37 26.27
CA ILE A 410 0.36 -3.40 27.05
C ILE A 410 1.68 -2.85 27.60
N ASP A 411 1.81 -2.87 28.93
CA ASP A 411 3.04 -2.50 29.62
C ASP A 411 3.61 -3.67 30.42
N PHE A 412 4.94 -3.81 30.42
CA PHE A 412 5.66 -4.70 31.30
C PHE A 412 6.20 -3.92 32.49
N LEU A 413 5.75 -4.26 33.68
CA LEU A 413 6.20 -3.66 34.92
C LEU A 413 7.11 -4.65 35.65
N PHE A 414 8.20 -4.14 36.21
CA PHE A 414 9.18 -4.94 36.90
C PHE A 414 9.75 -4.22 38.14
N THR A 415 10.08 -5.00 39.18
CA THR A 415 10.96 -4.58 40.27
C THR A 415 11.83 -5.77 40.70
N ALA A 416 13.12 -5.54 40.94
CA ALA A 416 14.02 -6.57 41.45
C ALA A 416 13.82 -6.87 42.95
N ASN A 417 13.23 -5.92 43.69
CA ASN A 417 12.97 -6.05 45.11
C ASN A 417 11.48 -5.89 45.41
N GLY A 418 10.88 -6.89 46.03
CA GLY A 418 9.45 -6.96 46.31
C GLY A 418 8.90 -5.86 47.22
N ASN A 419 9.77 -5.11 47.88
CA ASN A 419 9.40 -3.96 48.73
C ASN A 419 9.09 -2.67 47.95
N PHE A 420 9.42 -2.63 46.67
CA PHE A 420 9.15 -1.50 45.78
C PHE A 420 8.02 -1.83 44.79
N ALA A 421 7.27 -0.78 44.44
CA ALA A 421 6.27 -0.90 43.38
C ALA A 421 6.94 -1.19 42.05
N PRO A 422 6.41 -2.14 41.23
CA PRO A 422 6.91 -2.39 39.89
C PRO A 422 6.81 -1.14 39.00
N GLN A 423 7.85 -0.89 38.23
CA GLN A 423 7.95 0.24 37.28
C GLN A 423 8.10 -0.32 35.85
N LYS A 424 7.81 0.50 34.84
CA LYS A 424 8.02 0.11 33.44
C LYS A 424 9.46 -0.39 33.22
N VAL A 425 9.59 -1.54 32.56
CA VAL A 425 10.89 -2.20 32.32
C VAL A 425 11.91 -1.25 31.69
N GLU A 426 11.46 -0.31 30.87
CA GLU A 426 12.28 0.71 30.21
C GLU A 426 13.02 1.64 31.20
N ARG A 427 12.54 1.73 32.43
CA ARG A 427 13.11 2.61 33.48
C ARG A 427 14.10 1.89 34.39
N ILE A 428 14.40 0.62 34.14
CA ILE A 428 15.35 -0.17 34.91
C ILE A 428 16.78 0.38 34.65
N ALA A 429 17.46 0.77 35.67
CA ALA A 429 18.82 1.34 35.58
C ALA A 429 19.92 0.28 35.47
N SER A 430 19.67 -0.97 35.91
CA SER A 430 20.66 -2.05 35.95
C SER A 430 20.68 -2.89 34.70
N GLY A 431 21.76 -2.86 33.93
CA GLY A 431 21.94 -3.67 32.74
C GLY A 431 21.85 -5.17 33.01
N GLY A 432 22.40 -5.64 34.14
CA GLY A 432 22.33 -7.06 34.51
C GLY A 432 20.92 -7.54 34.88
N GLU A 433 20.07 -6.67 35.45
CA GLU A 433 18.67 -7.00 35.73
C GLU A 433 17.85 -7.09 34.43
N ILE A 434 18.04 -6.13 33.54
CA ILE A 434 17.38 -6.13 32.23
C ILE A 434 17.76 -7.39 31.44
N SER A 435 19.04 -7.76 31.41
CA SER A 435 19.49 -8.97 30.70
C SER A 435 18.83 -10.25 31.23
N ARG A 436 18.66 -10.37 32.56
CA ARG A 436 17.97 -11.52 33.17
C ARG A 436 16.47 -11.51 32.87
N VAL A 437 15.81 -10.37 32.91
CA VAL A 437 14.40 -10.24 32.49
C VAL A 437 14.24 -10.62 31.02
N MET A 438 15.16 -10.16 30.16
CA MET A 438 15.13 -10.50 28.74
C MET A 438 15.34 -12.00 28.50
N LEU A 439 16.31 -12.62 29.21
CA LEU A 439 16.52 -14.05 29.11
C LEU A 439 15.28 -14.85 29.56
N ALA A 440 14.63 -14.41 30.66
CA ALA A 440 13.41 -15.05 31.13
C ALA A 440 12.26 -14.92 30.11
N LEU A 441 12.09 -13.74 29.49
CA LEU A 441 11.12 -13.52 28.42
C LEU A 441 11.40 -14.40 27.20
N LYS A 442 12.66 -14.46 26.75
CA LYS A 442 13.05 -15.28 25.61
C LYS A 442 12.87 -16.76 25.91
N ALA A 443 13.18 -17.22 27.12
CA ALA A 443 12.95 -18.59 27.55
C ALA A 443 11.46 -18.96 27.54
N LEU A 444 10.57 -18.05 27.96
CA LEU A 444 9.12 -18.27 27.91
C LEU A 444 8.61 -18.31 26.48
N LEU A 445 9.09 -17.44 25.62
CA LEU A 445 8.60 -17.27 24.26
C LEU A 445 9.19 -18.29 23.28
N ALA A 446 10.40 -18.78 23.52
CA ALA A 446 11.13 -19.67 22.61
C ALA A 446 10.36 -20.93 22.21
N HIS A 447 9.67 -21.54 23.17
CA HIS A 447 8.84 -22.72 22.90
C HIS A 447 7.57 -22.44 22.07
N ARG A 448 7.20 -21.17 21.92
CA ARG A 448 5.96 -20.74 21.27
C ARG A 448 6.21 -19.87 20.04
N MET A 449 7.34 -19.15 20.02
CA MET A 449 7.80 -18.41 18.83
C MET A 449 8.67 -19.35 18.01
N GLU A 450 8.25 -19.62 16.80
CA GLU A 450 9.01 -20.48 15.87
C GLU A 450 10.27 -19.79 15.32
N LEU A 451 11.06 -19.05 16.12
CA LEU A 451 12.33 -18.49 15.68
C LEU A 451 13.39 -19.59 15.51
N PRO A 452 14.04 -19.72 14.34
CA PRO A 452 14.98 -20.81 14.13
C PRO A 452 16.32 -20.60 14.82
N THR A 453 16.75 -19.34 15.01
CA THR A 453 18.07 -19.01 15.56
C THR A 453 17.99 -17.80 16.47
N ILE A 454 18.58 -17.88 17.65
CA ILE A 454 18.82 -16.76 18.55
C ILE A 454 20.32 -16.58 18.79
N ILE A 455 20.79 -15.34 18.82
CA ILE A 455 22.18 -14.99 19.10
C ILE A 455 22.23 -14.14 20.35
N PHE A 456 22.97 -14.59 21.36
CA PHE A 456 23.23 -13.83 22.58
C PHE A 456 24.63 -13.24 22.56
N ASP A 457 24.74 -11.95 22.85
CA ASP A 457 26.01 -11.24 22.96
C ASP A 457 26.22 -10.70 24.35
N GLU A 458 27.11 -11.36 25.08
CA GLU A 458 27.48 -11.01 26.46
C GLU A 458 26.27 -10.69 27.35
N ILE A 459 25.17 -11.45 27.17
CA ILE A 459 23.93 -11.27 27.94
C ILE A 459 24.16 -11.42 29.45
N VAL A 460 25.22 -12.15 29.81
CA VAL A 460 25.58 -12.46 31.19
C VAL A 460 26.66 -11.52 31.67
N THR A 461 26.27 -10.28 32.05
CA THR A 461 27.20 -9.29 32.61
C THR A 461 26.95 -9.06 34.09
N GLY A 462 28.03 -8.89 34.86
CA GLY A 462 27.95 -8.54 36.29
C GLY A 462 27.43 -9.65 37.21
N VAL A 463 27.45 -10.92 36.75
CA VAL A 463 27.08 -12.09 37.56
C VAL A 463 28.22 -13.08 37.59
N SER A 464 28.27 -13.91 38.61
CA SER A 464 29.29 -14.93 38.77
C SER A 464 28.73 -16.17 39.51
N GLY A 465 29.50 -17.26 39.52
CA GLY A 465 29.15 -18.44 40.27
C GLY A 465 27.86 -19.13 39.84
N CYS A 466 26.99 -19.42 40.83
CA CYS A 466 25.77 -20.17 40.60
C CYS A 466 24.75 -19.49 39.69
N ILE A 467 24.74 -18.14 39.61
CA ILE A 467 23.81 -17.42 38.70
C ILE A 467 24.25 -17.62 37.24
N ALA A 468 25.55 -17.55 36.97
CA ALA A 468 26.09 -17.80 35.63
C ALA A 468 25.81 -19.22 35.16
N ASP A 469 25.90 -20.20 36.06
CA ASP A 469 25.56 -21.58 35.78
C ASP A 469 24.06 -21.77 35.45
N ALA A 470 23.19 -21.19 36.27
CA ALA A 470 21.73 -21.19 36.00
C ALA A 470 21.36 -20.51 34.68
N MET A 471 22.04 -19.40 34.30
CA MET A 471 21.85 -18.78 32.99
C MET A 471 22.29 -19.71 31.85
N GLY A 472 23.45 -20.39 32.03
CA GLY A 472 23.93 -21.37 31.07
C GLY A 472 22.97 -22.55 30.89
N GLU A 473 22.33 -23.02 31.98
CA GLU A 473 21.28 -24.05 31.90
C GLU A 473 20.05 -23.58 31.10
N ILE A 474 19.56 -22.38 31.37
CA ILE A 474 18.43 -21.81 30.63
C ILE A 474 18.76 -21.67 29.13
N ILE A 475 19.99 -21.25 28.81
CA ILE A 475 20.45 -21.12 27.41
C ILE A 475 20.56 -22.53 26.77
N ALA A 476 21.04 -23.52 27.48
CA ALA A 476 21.11 -24.92 27.03
C ALA A 476 19.69 -25.52 26.84
N ASP A 477 18.74 -25.22 27.75
CA ASP A 477 17.33 -25.61 27.61
C ASP A 477 16.72 -25.03 26.34
N LEU A 478 16.97 -23.73 26.04
CA LEU A 478 16.54 -23.07 24.81
C LEU A 478 17.05 -23.81 23.55
N SER A 479 18.31 -24.28 23.61
CA SER A 479 18.92 -24.92 22.45
C SER A 479 18.32 -26.30 22.09
N GLN A 480 17.43 -26.84 22.93
CA GLN A 480 16.71 -28.08 22.61
C GLN A 480 15.61 -27.85 21.56
N THR A 481 15.13 -26.62 21.43
CA THR A 481 14.01 -26.27 20.53
C THR A 481 14.41 -25.37 19.38
N MET A 482 15.51 -24.64 19.50
CA MET A 482 16.02 -23.72 18.47
C MET A 482 17.56 -23.72 18.46
N GLN A 483 18.15 -23.22 17.40
CA GLN A 483 19.58 -22.96 17.36
C GLN A 483 19.93 -21.74 18.21
N VAL A 484 20.91 -21.90 19.11
CA VAL A 484 21.44 -20.82 19.95
C VAL A 484 22.90 -20.60 19.60
N VAL A 485 23.28 -19.36 19.42
CA VAL A 485 24.68 -18.90 19.33
C VAL A 485 24.94 -17.96 20.50
N ASP A 486 25.80 -18.36 21.45
CA ASP A 486 26.11 -17.54 22.61
C ASP A 486 27.57 -17.05 22.56
N ILE A 487 27.74 -15.75 22.55
CA ILE A 487 29.05 -15.10 22.59
C ILE A 487 29.31 -14.72 24.05
N THR A 488 30.23 -15.45 24.70
CA THR A 488 30.42 -15.32 26.14
C THR A 488 31.89 -15.28 26.56
N HIS A 489 32.13 -14.70 27.72
CA HIS A 489 33.42 -14.79 28.42
C HIS A 489 33.32 -15.59 29.74
N LEU A 490 32.15 -16.19 30.03
CA LEU A 490 31.91 -16.94 31.26
C LEU A 490 32.10 -18.44 31.04
N PRO A 491 33.03 -19.08 31.79
CA PRO A 491 33.31 -20.51 31.64
C PRO A 491 32.11 -21.43 31.98
N GLN A 492 31.22 -20.99 32.90
CA GLN A 492 30.01 -21.70 33.29
C GLN A 492 29.05 -21.84 32.09
N VAL A 493 28.85 -20.78 31.34
CA VAL A 493 28.01 -20.79 30.14
C VAL A 493 28.70 -21.52 28.99
N ALA A 494 29.98 -21.21 28.76
CA ALA A 494 30.77 -21.82 27.70
C ALA A 494 30.87 -23.36 27.82
N SER A 495 30.83 -23.89 29.03
CA SER A 495 30.87 -25.34 29.28
C SER A 495 29.61 -26.07 28.81
N LYS A 496 28.44 -25.39 28.72
CA LYS A 496 27.15 -25.99 28.35
C LYS A 496 26.97 -26.18 26.83
N GLY A 497 27.84 -25.57 26.00
CA GLY A 497 27.69 -25.61 24.54
C GLY A 497 27.89 -27.00 23.95
N ASP A 498 27.18 -27.34 22.89
CA ASP A 498 27.39 -28.52 22.08
C ASP A 498 28.64 -28.36 21.20
N THR A 499 28.80 -27.19 20.63
CA THR A 499 29.94 -26.79 19.80
C THR A 499 30.60 -25.52 20.35
N HIS A 500 31.95 -25.50 20.33
CA HIS A 500 32.72 -24.38 20.87
C HIS A 500 33.69 -23.85 19.81
N PHE A 501 33.60 -22.55 19.55
CA PHE A 501 34.50 -21.81 18.67
C PHE A 501 35.32 -20.80 19.47
N VAL A 502 36.57 -20.62 19.07
CA VAL A 502 37.42 -19.56 19.64
C VAL A 502 37.77 -18.54 18.57
N VAL A 503 37.59 -17.28 18.91
CA VAL A 503 38.06 -16.13 18.12
C VAL A 503 39.45 -15.75 18.61
N TYR A 504 40.42 -15.70 17.73
CA TYR A 504 41.78 -15.27 18.01
C TYR A 504 42.28 -14.29 16.96
N LYS A 505 43.29 -13.54 17.30
CA LYS A 505 43.92 -12.54 16.42
C LYS A 505 45.38 -12.88 16.21
N ASP A 506 45.82 -12.80 14.97
CA ASP A 506 47.22 -12.92 14.59
C ASP A 506 47.66 -11.70 13.72
N ALA A 507 48.83 -11.80 13.07
CA ALA A 507 49.37 -10.76 12.22
C ALA A 507 48.54 -10.50 10.95
N GLU A 508 47.72 -11.45 10.52
CA GLU A 508 46.90 -11.39 9.31
C GLU A 508 45.48 -10.86 9.59
N GLY A 509 45.02 -10.91 10.85
CA GLY A 509 43.71 -10.42 11.25
C GLY A 509 43.01 -11.26 12.31
N SER A 510 41.69 -11.17 12.32
CA SER A 510 40.84 -11.96 13.23
C SER A 510 40.37 -13.24 12.54
N HIS A 511 40.50 -14.35 13.25
CA HIS A 511 40.14 -15.69 12.81
C HIS A 511 39.22 -16.36 13.82
N ILE A 512 38.45 -17.35 13.34
CA ILE A 512 37.60 -18.20 14.17
C ILE A 512 37.87 -19.65 13.82
N ARG A 513 37.92 -20.54 14.80
CA ARG A 513 38.01 -21.96 14.59
C ARG A 513 37.20 -22.76 15.59
N ARG A 514 36.71 -23.93 15.20
CA ARG A 514 36.08 -24.89 16.08
C ARG A 514 37.15 -25.57 16.93
N LEU A 515 36.84 -25.76 18.22
CA LEU A 515 37.70 -26.46 19.15
C LEU A 515 37.38 -27.97 19.17
N ASP A 516 38.41 -28.80 19.24
CA ASP A 516 38.25 -30.18 19.57
C ASP A 516 38.02 -30.39 21.10
N PRO A 517 37.64 -31.58 21.58
CA PRO A 517 37.34 -31.81 23.00
C PRO A 517 38.49 -31.48 23.95
N GLU A 518 39.76 -31.71 23.59
CA GLU A 518 40.92 -31.42 24.42
C GLU A 518 41.24 -29.91 24.42
N GLU A 519 41.15 -29.30 23.27
CA GLU A 519 41.30 -27.84 23.13
C GLU A 519 40.22 -27.10 23.93
N ARG A 520 38.98 -27.62 23.93
CA ARG A 520 37.89 -27.07 24.71
C ARG A 520 38.16 -27.07 26.21
N ILE A 521 38.73 -28.16 26.75
CA ILE A 521 39.15 -28.21 28.16
C ILE A 521 40.17 -27.12 28.44
N THR A 522 41.14 -26.97 27.55
CA THR A 522 42.20 -25.96 27.67
C THR A 522 41.64 -24.55 27.62
N GLU A 523 40.71 -24.25 26.72
CA GLU A 523 40.09 -22.93 26.62
C GLU A 523 39.24 -22.59 27.86
N ILE A 524 38.43 -23.53 28.36
CA ILE A 524 37.68 -23.34 29.61
C ILE A 524 38.64 -23.13 30.80
N ALA A 525 39.74 -23.87 30.88
CA ALA A 525 40.76 -23.67 31.90
C ALA A 525 41.43 -22.30 31.81
N LYS A 526 41.70 -21.81 30.60
CA LYS A 526 42.20 -20.45 30.33
C LYS A 526 41.21 -19.39 30.82
N MET A 527 39.91 -19.58 30.56
CA MET A 527 38.87 -18.69 31.06
C MET A 527 38.76 -18.66 32.57
N LEU A 528 39.06 -19.76 33.28
CA LEU A 528 39.03 -19.87 34.72
C LEU A 528 40.25 -19.23 35.39
N SER A 529 41.46 -19.35 34.81
CA SER A 529 42.74 -19.00 35.43
C SER A 529 43.47 -17.82 34.79
N GLY A 530 42.96 -17.30 33.68
CA GLY A 530 43.63 -16.30 32.87
C GLY A 530 44.79 -16.86 32.04
N SER A 531 45.86 -16.08 31.88
CA SER A 531 46.98 -16.45 30.98
C SER A 531 47.82 -17.66 31.43
N GLN A 532 47.82 -18.00 32.72
CA GLN A 532 48.57 -19.13 33.25
C GLN A 532 47.60 -20.27 33.57
N ILE A 533 47.65 -21.32 32.73
CA ILE A 533 46.83 -22.53 32.93
C ILE A 533 47.44 -23.39 34.04
N THR A 534 46.69 -23.57 35.14
CA THR A 534 47.07 -24.40 36.27
C THR A 534 46.42 -25.80 36.19
N GLU A 535 47.01 -26.80 36.84
CA GLU A 535 46.39 -28.15 36.95
C GLU A 535 45.01 -28.07 37.65
N ALA A 536 44.85 -27.20 38.63
CA ALA A 536 43.58 -26.99 39.31
C ALA A 536 42.51 -26.42 38.34
N ALA A 537 42.87 -25.48 37.44
CA ALA A 537 41.97 -24.97 36.41
C ALA A 537 41.58 -26.03 35.39
N LEU A 538 42.53 -26.89 34.97
CA LEU A 538 42.23 -28.02 34.09
C LEU A 538 41.28 -29.06 34.76
N ALA A 539 41.50 -29.35 36.03
CA ALA A 539 40.62 -30.25 36.80
C ALA A 539 39.19 -29.64 36.90
N GLN A 540 39.08 -28.34 37.18
CA GLN A 540 37.81 -27.65 37.28
C GLN A 540 37.11 -27.57 35.91
N ALA A 541 37.85 -27.29 34.83
CA ALA A 541 37.31 -27.32 33.47
C ALA A 541 36.71 -28.67 33.09
N ARG A 542 37.39 -29.75 33.45
CA ARG A 542 36.88 -31.11 33.24
C ARG A 542 35.60 -31.43 34.04
N ILE A 543 35.45 -30.83 35.24
CA ILE A 543 34.22 -30.94 36.05
C ILE A 543 33.08 -30.21 35.38
N LEU A 544 33.31 -28.97 34.92
CA LEU A 544 32.30 -28.14 34.23
C LEU A 544 31.83 -28.77 32.93
N LEU A 545 32.72 -29.45 32.19
CA LEU A 545 32.43 -30.10 30.92
C LEU A 545 31.83 -31.51 31.04
N LYS A 546 31.73 -32.02 32.26
CA LYS A 546 31.00 -33.30 32.47
C LYS A 546 29.51 -33.07 32.34
N PRO A 547 28.78 -33.92 31.55
CA PRO A 547 27.35 -33.84 31.39
C PRO A 547 26.58 -34.06 32.68
#